data_5c4aada45e1be4fde28a3e4b5b491061
#
_entry.id   5c4aada45e1be4fde28a3e4b5b491061
#
_cell.length_a   1.000
_cell.length_b   1.000
_cell.length_c   1.000
_cell.angle_alpha   90.00
_cell.angle_beta   90.00
_cell.angle_gamma   90.00
#
_symmetry.space_group_name_H-M   'P 1'
#
loop_
_entity.id
_entity.type
_entity.pdbx_description
1 polymer ?
#
loop_
_entity_poly.entity_id
_entity_poly.type
_entity_poly.pdbx_seq_one_letter_code
_entity_poly.pdbx_strand_id
1 'polypeptide(L)'
;RTEWAIRTLKENGVPVEKLTGGIANWERSQASALMEQWLEAYPEQIELVISNNDDMALGAIDAMERIGAENIQVVGIDGTVPGIEAVENGKMLGTVSSDKERFAWAMFSIAADKAMGQSVREELKLEQGKYYRCPQKIIENRYGN
;
A
#
# COMPACT_ATOMS: atom_id res chain seq x y z
N ARG A 1 0.63 2.45 -8.97
CA ARG A 1 0.65 2.94 -7.58
C ARG A 1 1.83 3.90 -7.35
N THR A 2 3.07 3.47 -7.57
CA THR A 2 4.29 4.26 -7.28
C THR A 2 4.30 5.64 -7.96
N GLU A 3 4.06 5.72 -9.26
CA GLU A 3 4.04 7.00 -10.00
C GLU A 3 2.97 7.96 -9.47
N TRP A 4 1.79 7.45 -9.18
CA TRP A 4 0.70 8.25 -8.62
C TRP A 4 1.01 8.76 -7.21
N ALA A 5 1.63 7.96 -6.36
CA ALA A 5 2.02 8.39 -5.03
C ALA A 5 3.02 9.56 -5.09
N ILE A 6 4.08 9.43 -5.89
CA ILE A 6 5.08 10.49 -6.10
C ILE A 6 4.44 11.75 -6.69
N ARG A 7 3.58 11.59 -7.70
CA ARG A 7 2.88 12.69 -8.34
C ARG A 7 1.98 13.43 -7.34
N THR A 8 1.17 12.70 -6.56
CA THR A 8 0.27 13.29 -5.58
C THR A 8 1.04 14.07 -4.50
N LEU A 9 2.16 13.55 -4.01
CA LEU A 9 3.01 14.26 -3.07
C LEU A 9 3.49 15.59 -3.65
N LYS A 10 4.01 15.59 -4.87
CA LYS A 10 4.48 16.81 -5.55
C LYS A 10 3.35 17.81 -5.81
N GLU A 11 2.18 17.36 -6.27
CA GLU A 11 1.01 18.20 -6.52
C GLU A 11 0.48 18.86 -5.23
N ASN A 12 0.72 18.26 -4.07
CA ASN A 12 0.38 18.81 -2.76
C ASN A 12 1.54 19.60 -2.11
N GLY A 13 2.59 19.91 -2.86
CA GLY A 13 3.69 20.77 -2.39
C GLY A 13 4.68 20.06 -1.47
N VAL A 14 4.64 18.73 -1.37
CA VAL A 14 5.62 17.96 -0.62
C VAL A 14 6.85 17.73 -1.51
N PRO A 15 8.03 18.28 -1.18
CA PRO A 15 9.23 18.05 -1.94
C PRO A 15 9.68 16.60 -1.75
N VAL A 16 9.72 15.84 -2.85
CA VAL A 16 10.18 14.45 -2.83
C VAL A 16 11.17 14.19 -3.95
N GLU A 17 12.24 13.49 -3.61
CA GLU A 17 13.22 12.94 -4.53
C GLU A 17 13.14 11.42 -4.48
N LYS A 18 13.06 10.78 -5.64
CA LYS A 18 13.10 9.34 -5.72
C LYS A 18 14.54 8.87 -5.82
N LEU A 19 15.11 8.37 -4.74
CA LEU A 19 16.46 7.83 -4.71
C LEU A 19 16.58 6.54 -5.53
N THR A 20 15.64 5.61 -5.33
CA THR A 20 15.68 4.30 -5.97
C THR A 20 14.29 3.65 -6.04
N GLY A 21 14.23 2.43 -6.55
CA GLY A 21 13.05 1.58 -6.54
C GLY A 21 13.35 0.21 -7.09
N GLY A 22 12.60 -0.79 -6.68
CA GLY A 22 12.79 -2.18 -7.09
C GLY A 22 11.49 -2.97 -7.15
N ILE A 23 11.57 -4.16 -7.69
CA ILE A 23 10.46 -5.11 -7.79
C ILE A 23 10.76 -6.26 -6.82
N ALA A 24 9.87 -6.47 -5.85
CA ALA A 24 9.96 -7.55 -4.87
C ALA A 24 8.84 -8.58 -5.00
N ASN A 25 8.12 -8.60 -6.13
CA ASN A 25 7.12 -9.61 -6.51
C ASN A 25 6.09 -9.93 -5.42
N TRP A 26 5.69 -8.93 -4.61
CA TRP A 26 4.83 -9.06 -3.42
C TRP A 26 5.40 -9.94 -2.31
N GLU A 27 6.70 -10.28 -2.38
CA GLU A 27 7.38 -11.16 -1.45
C GLU A 27 8.13 -10.38 -0.37
N ARG A 28 7.81 -10.64 0.90
CA ARG A 28 8.42 -10.00 2.07
C ARG A 28 9.94 -10.15 2.11
N SER A 29 10.43 -11.35 1.83
CA SER A 29 11.87 -11.65 1.82
C SER A 29 12.64 -10.90 0.73
N GLN A 30 12.04 -10.75 -0.46
CA GLN A 30 12.65 -10.00 -1.56
C GLN A 30 12.69 -8.50 -1.25
N ALA A 31 11.63 -7.97 -0.63
CA ALA A 31 11.60 -6.57 -0.19
C ALA A 31 12.63 -6.30 0.89
N SER A 32 12.82 -7.24 1.83
CA SER A 32 13.86 -7.15 2.86
C SER A 32 15.27 -7.09 2.24
N ALA A 33 15.56 -7.96 1.29
CA ALA A 33 16.85 -7.98 0.60
C ALA A 33 17.11 -6.69 -0.22
N LEU A 34 16.07 -6.15 -0.87
CA LEU A 34 16.17 -4.85 -1.56
C LEU A 34 16.44 -3.72 -0.59
N MET A 35 15.75 -3.69 0.55
CA MET A 35 15.94 -2.64 1.55
C MET A 35 17.35 -2.66 2.15
N GLU A 36 17.92 -3.84 2.41
CA GLU A 36 19.33 -3.97 2.84
C GLU A 36 20.28 -3.30 1.84
N GLN A 37 20.11 -3.61 0.54
CA GLN A 37 20.92 -3.00 -0.51
C GLN A 37 20.75 -1.48 -0.59
N TRP A 38 19.53 -0.97 -0.36
CA TRP A 38 19.28 0.46 -0.38
C TRP A 38 19.86 1.17 0.83
N LEU A 39 19.81 0.56 2.01
CA LEU A 39 20.44 1.11 3.22
C LEU A 39 21.97 1.19 3.06
N GLU A 40 22.58 0.23 2.37
CA GLU A 40 24.00 0.27 2.05
C GLU A 40 24.33 1.34 0.98
N ALA A 41 23.50 1.46 -0.05
CA ALA A 41 23.75 2.37 -1.18
C ALA A 41 23.43 3.84 -0.84
N TYR A 42 22.47 4.09 0.06
CA TYR A 42 21.98 5.43 0.42
C TYR A 42 21.95 5.61 1.95
N PRO A 43 23.10 5.53 2.64
CA PRO A 43 23.13 5.64 4.10
C PRO A 43 22.61 7.01 4.53
N GLU A 44 21.68 7.01 5.48
CA GLU A 44 21.07 8.21 6.08
C GLU A 44 20.29 9.12 5.11
N GLN A 45 20.08 8.69 3.86
CA GLN A 45 19.36 9.49 2.87
C GLN A 45 17.90 9.07 2.69
N ILE A 46 17.55 7.84 3.12
CA ILE A 46 16.19 7.32 2.97
C ILE A 46 15.35 7.84 4.13
N GLU A 47 14.33 8.63 3.82
CA GLU A 47 13.37 9.15 4.80
C GLU A 47 12.02 8.43 4.74
N LEU A 48 11.66 7.92 3.54
CA LEU A 48 10.35 7.29 3.30
C LEU A 48 10.46 6.10 2.36
N VAL A 49 9.84 5.00 2.74
CA VAL A 49 9.59 3.83 1.89
C VAL A 49 8.11 3.79 1.51
N ILE A 50 7.82 3.88 0.22
CA ILE A 50 6.47 3.72 -0.32
C ILE A 50 6.35 2.31 -0.89
N SER A 51 5.69 1.43 -0.17
CA SER A 51 5.45 0.07 -0.60
C SER A 51 4.11 -0.10 -1.32
N ASN A 52 4.07 -0.96 -2.33
CA ASN A 52 2.86 -1.23 -3.11
C ASN A 52 1.96 -2.31 -2.48
N ASN A 53 2.40 -2.93 -1.38
CA ASN A 53 1.58 -3.76 -0.49
C ASN A 53 2.19 -3.83 0.92
N ASP A 54 1.43 -4.37 1.89
CA ASP A 54 1.86 -4.45 3.28
C ASP A 54 2.99 -5.48 3.49
N ASP A 55 2.97 -6.61 2.81
CA ASP A 55 3.99 -7.65 2.99
C ASP A 55 5.39 -7.16 2.61
N MET A 56 5.50 -6.41 1.51
CA MET A 56 6.78 -5.78 1.14
C MET A 56 7.14 -4.63 2.09
N ALA A 57 6.15 -3.88 2.62
CA ALA A 57 6.39 -2.87 3.65
C ALA A 57 7.00 -3.51 4.91
N LEU A 58 6.42 -4.62 5.37
CA LEU A 58 6.94 -5.39 6.50
C LEU A 58 8.34 -5.96 6.22
N GLY A 59 8.61 -6.38 4.98
CA GLY A 59 9.94 -6.81 4.57
C GLY A 59 10.99 -5.70 4.68
N ALA A 60 10.64 -4.48 4.28
CA ALA A 60 11.52 -3.32 4.47
C ALA A 60 11.77 -3.04 5.96
N ILE A 61 10.72 -3.11 6.79
CA ILE A 61 10.84 -2.95 8.25
C ILE A 61 11.75 -4.02 8.85
N ASP A 62 11.62 -5.29 8.45
CA ASP A 62 12.49 -6.37 8.93
C ASP A 62 13.97 -6.09 8.66
N ALA A 63 14.30 -5.53 7.49
CA ALA A 63 15.66 -5.15 7.14
C ALA A 63 16.17 -3.98 8.00
N MET A 64 15.33 -2.94 8.18
CA MET A 64 15.66 -1.78 9.01
C MET A 64 15.93 -2.19 10.46
N GLU A 65 15.06 -3.02 11.06
CA GLU A 65 15.23 -3.53 12.43
C GLU A 65 16.52 -4.34 12.57
N ARG A 66 16.86 -5.16 11.58
CA ARG A 66 18.07 -6.00 11.61
C ARG A 66 19.35 -5.19 11.56
N ILE A 67 19.35 -4.08 10.83
CA ILE A 67 20.52 -3.21 10.67
C ILE A 67 20.54 -2.10 11.73
N GLY A 68 19.41 -1.87 12.42
CA GLY A 68 19.26 -0.78 13.37
C GLY A 68 19.07 0.59 12.69
N ALA A 69 18.48 0.61 11.49
CA ALA A 69 18.14 1.86 10.82
C ALA A 69 16.86 2.45 11.44
N GLU A 70 16.97 3.71 11.87
CA GLU A 70 15.89 4.43 12.54
C GLU A 70 15.42 5.63 11.69
N ASN A 71 14.30 6.22 12.06
CA ASN A 71 13.74 7.44 11.45
C ASN A 71 13.32 7.33 9.97
N ILE A 72 13.15 6.11 9.44
CA ILE A 72 12.63 5.87 8.09
C ILE A 72 11.14 5.54 8.20
N GLN A 73 10.31 6.36 7.58
CA GLN A 73 8.87 6.13 7.55
C GLN A 73 8.50 5.08 6.50
N VAL A 74 7.51 4.25 6.79
CA VAL A 74 7.04 3.22 5.85
C VAL A 74 5.53 3.35 5.68
N VAL A 75 5.07 3.30 4.43
CA VAL A 75 3.64 3.21 4.09
C VAL A 75 3.37 1.99 3.23
N GLY A 76 2.23 1.35 3.48
CA GLY A 76 1.79 0.15 2.77
C GLY A 76 0.43 0.31 2.09
N ILE A 77 -0.03 -0.76 1.49
CA ILE A 77 -1.34 -0.89 0.85
C ILE A 77 -1.82 -2.31 1.11
N ASP A 78 -3.09 -2.50 1.31
CA ASP A 78 -3.98 -3.66 1.40
C ASP A 78 -4.71 -3.73 2.74
N GLY A 79 -4.17 -3.18 3.83
CA GLY A 79 -4.76 -3.30 5.16
C GLY A 79 -4.82 -4.76 5.60
N THR A 80 -3.71 -5.48 5.46
CA THR A 80 -3.58 -6.84 5.98
C THR A 80 -3.55 -6.83 7.50
N VAL A 81 -3.90 -7.93 8.15
CA VAL A 81 -3.84 -8.00 9.62
C VAL A 81 -2.43 -7.64 10.13
N PRO A 82 -1.33 -8.23 9.62
CA PRO A 82 0.01 -7.82 10.04
C PRO A 82 0.37 -6.37 9.71
N GLY A 83 -0.14 -5.83 8.59
CA GLY A 83 0.06 -4.43 8.22
C GLY A 83 -0.63 -3.48 9.19
N ILE A 84 -1.88 -3.77 9.60
CA ILE A 84 -2.61 -2.99 10.60
C ILE A 84 -1.90 -3.05 11.95
N GLU A 85 -1.48 -4.23 12.39
CA GLU A 85 -0.70 -4.40 13.63
C GLU A 85 0.61 -3.57 13.61
N ALA A 86 1.29 -3.51 12.46
CA ALA A 86 2.49 -2.69 12.31
C ALA A 86 2.19 -1.19 12.41
N VAL A 87 1.03 -0.74 11.89
CA VAL A 87 0.58 0.66 12.06
C VAL A 87 0.25 0.95 13.52
N GLU A 88 -0.48 0.07 14.20
CA GLU A 88 -0.86 0.22 15.61
C GLU A 88 0.36 0.25 16.55
N ASN A 89 1.39 -0.53 16.21
CA ASN A 89 2.66 -0.58 16.93
C ASN A 89 3.67 0.52 16.54
N GLY A 90 3.30 1.44 15.65
CA GLY A 90 4.15 2.55 15.22
C GLY A 90 5.29 2.17 14.27
N LYS A 91 5.32 0.93 13.77
CA LYS A 91 6.33 0.46 12.80
C LYS A 91 6.03 0.91 11.36
N MET A 92 4.77 1.14 11.04
CA MET A 92 4.30 1.75 9.80
C MET A 92 3.53 3.03 10.08
N LEU A 93 3.73 4.03 9.22
CA LEU A 93 2.97 5.28 9.29
C LEU A 93 1.49 5.06 8.93
N GLY A 94 1.24 4.18 7.97
CA GLY A 94 -0.12 3.85 7.57
C GLY A 94 -0.19 2.85 6.42
N THR A 95 -1.41 2.35 6.21
CA THR A 95 -1.76 1.52 5.05
C THR A 95 -3.12 1.93 4.49
N VAL A 96 -3.34 1.68 3.20
CA VAL A 96 -4.62 1.92 2.52
C VAL A 96 -5.32 0.59 2.30
N SER A 97 -6.47 0.41 2.95
CA SER A 97 -7.29 -0.80 2.83
C SER A 97 -8.47 -0.60 1.88
N SER A 98 -8.75 -1.59 1.05
CA SER A 98 -10.01 -1.68 0.31
C SER A 98 -11.11 -2.25 1.21
N ASP A 99 -12.36 -1.80 0.99
CA ASP A 99 -13.54 -2.42 1.61
C ASP A 99 -13.73 -3.83 1.01
N LYS A 100 -13.19 -4.83 1.70
CA LYS A 100 -13.15 -6.22 1.24
C LYS A 100 -14.54 -6.84 1.07
N GLU A 101 -15.48 -6.47 1.93
CA GLU A 101 -16.86 -6.97 1.86
C GLU A 101 -17.58 -6.41 0.64
N ARG A 102 -17.49 -5.11 0.43
CA ARG A 102 -18.03 -4.46 -0.77
C ARG A 102 -17.37 -4.94 -2.05
N PHE A 103 -16.07 -5.17 -2.02
CA PHE A 103 -15.34 -5.69 -3.17
C PHE A 103 -15.83 -7.11 -3.52
N ALA A 104 -15.90 -8.01 -2.54
CA ALA A 104 -16.40 -9.37 -2.73
C ALA A 104 -17.86 -9.38 -3.22
N TRP A 105 -18.72 -8.57 -2.60
CA TRP A 105 -20.11 -8.42 -3.02
C TRP A 105 -20.23 -7.92 -4.46
N ALA A 106 -19.47 -6.92 -4.85
CA ALA A 106 -19.48 -6.39 -6.21
C ALA A 106 -19.04 -7.44 -7.23
N MET A 107 -17.95 -8.17 -6.97
CA MET A 107 -17.47 -9.24 -7.83
C MET A 107 -18.53 -10.32 -8.02
N PHE A 108 -19.11 -10.80 -6.93
CA PHE A 108 -20.18 -11.82 -6.97
C PHE A 108 -21.40 -11.31 -7.74
N SER A 109 -21.85 -10.09 -7.47
CA SER A 109 -23.03 -9.51 -8.10
C SER A 109 -22.86 -9.34 -9.60
N ILE A 110 -21.71 -8.82 -10.06
CA ILE A 110 -21.40 -8.68 -11.48
C ILE A 110 -21.39 -10.06 -12.16
N ALA A 111 -20.72 -11.04 -11.54
CA ALA A 111 -20.63 -12.39 -12.08
C ALA A 111 -22.02 -13.06 -12.19
N ALA A 112 -22.84 -12.95 -11.14
CA ALA A 112 -24.19 -13.51 -11.10
C ALA A 112 -25.11 -12.86 -12.16
N ASP A 113 -25.15 -11.53 -12.23
CA ASP A 113 -25.97 -10.82 -13.21
C ASP A 113 -25.57 -11.22 -14.66
N LYS A 114 -24.27 -11.32 -14.93
CA LYS A 114 -23.78 -11.74 -16.25
C LYS A 114 -24.08 -13.20 -16.57
N ALA A 115 -23.93 -14.11 -15.60
CA ALA A 115 -24.27 -15.52 -15.78
C ALA A 115 -25.78 -15.72 -16.07
N MET A 116 -26.64 -14.86 -15.53
CA MET A 116 -28.10 -14.87 -15.79
C MET A 116 -28.50 -14.11 -17.06
N GLY A 117 -27.54 -13.55 -17.81
CA GLY A 117 -27.83 -12.77 -19.02
C GLY A 117 -28.42 -11.38 -18.71
N GLN A 118 -28.31 -10.92 -17.49
CA GLN A 118 -28.87 -9.64 -17.03
C GLN A 118 -27.86 -8.49 -17.17
N SER A 119 -28.40 -7.27 -17.17
CA SER A 119 -27.56 -6.07 -16.99
C SER A 119 -27.01 -6.04 -15.56
N VAL A 120 -25.81 -5.49 -15.39
CA VAL A 120 -25.26 -5.27 -14.05
C VAL A 120 -26.18 -4.33 -13.27
N ARG A 121 -26.51 -4.72 -12.05
CA ARG A 121 -27.42 -3.97 -11.17
C ARG A 121 -26.97 -2.55 -10.92
N GLU A 122 -27.89 -1.60 -10.95
CA GLU A 122 -27.61 -0.15 -10.83
C GLU A 122 -26.98 0.26 -9.50
N GLU A 123 -27.24 -0.50 -8.43
CA GLU A 123 -26.69 -0.26 -7.09
C GLU A 123 -25.15 -0.26 -7.06
N LEU A 124 -24.50 -0.93 -8.02
CA LEU A 124 -23.05 -0.93 -8.17
C LEU A 124 -22.49 0.37 -8.71
N LYS A 125 -23.32 1.24 -9.29
CA LYS A 125 -22.93 2.57 -9.80
C LYS A 125 -21.65 2.52 -10.62
N LEU A 126 -21.60 1.66 -11.65
CA LEU A 126 -20.43 1.52 -12.48
C LEU A 126 -20.07 2.84 -13.18
N GLU A 127 -18.85 3.31 -12.99
CA GLU A 127 -18.32 4.44 -13.76
C GLU A 127 -18.20 4.06 -15.24
N GLN A 128 -18.72 4.92 -16.12
CA GLN A 128 -18.75 4.69 -17.57
C GLN A 128 -19.42 3.34 -17.95
N GLY A 129 -20.25 2.78 -17.07
CA GLY A 129 -20.86 1.47 -17.27
C GLY A 129 -19.91 0.26 -17.22
N LYS A 130 -18.65 0.45 -16.80
CA LYS A 130 -17.59 -0.55 -16.87
C LYS A 130 -16.84 -0.79 -15.56
N TYR A 131 -16.60 0.26 -14.78
CA TYR A 131 -15.66 0.21 -13.66
C TYR A 131 -16.37 0.35 -12.33
N TYR A 132 -16.21 -0.64 -11.45
CA TYR A 132 -16.57 -0.50 -10.05
C TYR A 132 -15.40 0.05 -9.26
N ARG A 133 -15.58 1.19 -8.61
CA ARG A 133 -14.58 1.72 -7.67
C ARG A 133 -14.89 1.27 -6.27
N CYS A 134 -14.06 0.34 -5.79
CA CYS A 134 -14.14 -0.11 -4.42
C CYS A 134 -13.75 1.04 -3.47
N PRO A 135 -14.55 1.35 -2.44
CA PRO A 135 -14.18 2.32 -1.42
C PRO A 135 -12.84 1.97 -0.75
N GLN A 136 -12.05 2.99 -0.48
CA GLN A 136 -10.76 2.86 0.20
C GLN A 136 -10.86 3.48 1.59
N LYS A 137 -10.10 2.91 2.55
CA LYS A 137 -9.98 3.41 3.90
C LYS A 137 -8.50 3.58 4.24
N ILE A 138 -8.14 4.75 4.76
CA ILE A 138 -6.81 4.99 5.31
C ILE A 138 -6.80 4.48 6.74
N ILE A 139 -5.79 3.70 7.07
CA ILE A 139 -5.45 3.26 8.42
C ILE A 139 -4.10 3.89 8.74
N GLU A 140 -4.09 4.77 9.73
CA GLU A 140 -2.92 5.57 10.11
C GLU A 140 -2.70 5.50 11.62
N ASN A 141 -1.47 5.60 12.05
CA ASN A 141 -1.15 5.79 13.45
C ASN A 141 -1.39 7.26 13.82
N ARG A 142 -2.53 7.56 14.47
CA ARG A 142 -2.88 8.91 14.92
C ARG A 142 -2.14 9.36 16.19
N TYR A 143 -1.35 8.47 16.77
CA TYR A 143 -0.64 8.70 18.03
C TYR A 143 0.88 8.66 17.86
N GLY A 144 1.36 8.80 16.61
CA GLY A 144 2.78 8.93 16.34
C GLY A 144 3.33 10.17 17.03
N ASN A 145 4.24 9.97 17.98
CA ASN A 145 4.99 11.00 18.70
C ASN A 145 5.84 11.82 17.72
#